data_de62ae947b4465cdd572b12e24378916
#
_entry.id   de62ae947b4465cdd572b12e24378916
#
_cell.length_a   1.000
_cell.length_b   1.000
_cell.length_c   1.000
_cell.angle_alpha   90.00
_cell.angle_beta   90.00
_cell.angle_gamma   90.00
#
_symmetry.space_group_name_H-M   'P 1'
#
loop_
_entity.id
_entity.type
_entity.pdbx_description
1 polymer ?
#
loop_
_entity_poly.entity_id
_entity_poly.type
_entity_poly.pdbx_seq_one_letter_code
_entity_poly.pdbx_strand_id
1 'polypeptide(L)'
;YNMAMDTVKLNGDGSTPIQPVLEKIKAVKTPKEMVTLVAEMTRQGFGPYFGIYIGPDDMNSSMNLVQTYQGGLGLGDRDYYLKEDEHSKEIRTKYQEHIVKMFELAGWEEKEARQAAADVMAIETRLAEAAYEKVKMRDPHANYHKMSVEELKKEIPGIDWEVYFATLGLQGITELNLGQPEPVKEVARILNNTDLKAQQAYLEWKVIDAAA
;
A
#
# COMPACT_ATOMS: atom_id res chain seq x y z
N TYR A 1 11.20 17.36 -18.61
CA TYR A 1 11.20 16.66 -19.89
C TYR A 1 12.61 16.18 -20.28
N ASN A 2 13.62 17.05 -20.37
CA ASN A 2 14.96 16.67 -20.81
C ASN A 2 15.62 15.60 -19.92
N MET A 3 15.44 15.65 -18.61
CA MET A 3 15.95 14.61 -17.70
C MET A 3 15.30 13.23 -17.95
N ALA A 4 14.00 13.19 -18.20
CA ALA A 4 13.29 11.94 -18.49
C ALA A 4 13.65 11.33 -19.85
N MET A 5 14.26 12.12 -20.76
CA MET A 5 14.69 11.69 -22.09
C MET A 5 16.20 11.39 -22.16
N ASP A 6 16.94 11.60 -21.08
CA ASP A 6 18.37 11.28 -21.00
C ASP A 6 18.55 9.78 -20.67
N THR A 7 18.38 8.94 -21.67
CA THR A 7 18.50 7.49 -21.55
C THR A 7 19.90 7.04 -21.12
N VAL A 8 20.95 7.80 -21.41
CA VAL A 8 22.32 7.48 -20.99
C VAL A 8 22.44 7.64 -19.48
N LYS A 9 21.91 8.73 -18.93
CA LYS A 9 21.89 8.98 -17.50
C LYS A 9 20.98 7.97 -16.78
N LEU A 10 19.77 7.75 -17.28
CA LEU A 10 18.82 6.79 -16.68
C LEU A 10 19.41 5.38 -16.63
N ASN A 11 20.03 4.91 -17.71
CA ASN A 11 20.68 3.61 -17.75
C ASN A 11 21.93 3.54 -16.84
N GLY A 12 22.65 4.65 -16.69
CA GLY A 12 23.80 4.74 -15.78
C GLY A 12 23.42 4.77 -14.31
N ASP A 13 22.35 5.47 -13.97
CA ASP A 13 21.85 5.56 -12.60
C ASP A 13 21.18 4.24 -12.14
N GLY A 14 20.49 3.54 -13.05
CA GLY A 14 19.79 2.28 -12.75
C GLY A 14 18.90 2.39 -11.51
N SER A 15 19.03 1.44 -10.58
CA SER A 15 18.30 1.43 -9.31
C SER A 15 18.92 2.32 -8.20
N THR A 16 20.03 3.00 -8.46
CA THR A 16 20.75 3.83 -7.46
C THR A 16 19.86 4.86 -6.76
N PRO A 17 18.96 5.59 -7.45
CA PRO A 17 18.12 6.61 -6.79
C PRO A 17 17.16 6.05 -5.74
N ILE A 18 16.73 4.79 -5.84
CA ILE A 18 15.80 4.18 -4.90
C ILE A 18 16.50 3.40 -3.78
N GLN A 19 17.81 3.13 -3.89
CA GLN A 19 18.55 2.35 -2.91
C GLN A 19 18.41 2.85 -1.48
N PRO A 20 18.45 4.17 -1.17
CA PRO A 20 18.29 4.64 0.20
C PRO A 20 16.92 4.26 0.82
N VAL A 21 15.86 4.21 0.00
CA VAL A 21 14.52 3.82 0.47
C VAL A 21 14.46 2.30 0.68
N LEU A 22 15.05 1.51 -0.24
CA LEU A 22 15.12 0.06 -0.10
C LEU A 22 15.93 -0.36 1.13
N GLU A 23 17.06 0.30 1.40
CA GLU A 23 17.85 0.06 2.62
C GLU A 23 17.05 0.38 3.89
N LYS A 24 16.27 1.46 3.87
CA LYS A 24 15.40 1.81 4.99
C LYS A 24 14.33 0.75 5.25
N ILE A 25 13.73 0.19 4.19
CA ILE A 25 12.77 -0.91 4.29
C ILE A 25 13.45 -2.14 4.92
N LYS A 26 14.62 -2.53 4.45
CA LYS A 26 15.40 -3.67 4.97
C LYS A 26 15.84 -3.49 6.42
N ALA A 27 16.00 -2.26 6.88
CA ALA A 27 16.43 -1.97 8.25
C ALA A 27 15.34 -2.18 9.31
N VAL A 28 14.06 -2.23 8.92
CA VAL A 28 12.91 -2.42 9.83
C VAL A 28 12.97 -3.80 10.47
N LYS A 29 12.81 -3.85 11.79
CA LYS A 29 12.90 -5.10 12.59
C LYS A 29 11.69 -5.35 13.48
N THR A 30 10.83 -4.36 13.66
CA THR A 30 9.68 -4.45 14.57
C THR A 30 8.39 -3.98 13.91
N PRO A 31 7.22 -4.47 14.35
CA PRO A 31 5.92 -3.98 13.86
C PRO A 31 5.73 -2.47 14.03
N LYS A 32 6.25 -1.89 15.11
CA LYS A 32 6.15 -0.43 15.34
C LYS A 32 6.96 0.36 14.30
N GLU A 33 8.19 -0.10 14.00
CA GLU A 33 9.00 0.50 12.94
C GLU A 33 8.33 0.34 11.58
N MET A 34 7.64 -0.79 11.35
CA MET A 34 6.87 -1.03 10.12
C MET A 34 5.73 -0.02 9.96
N VAL A 35 4.96 0.25 11.02
CA VAL A 35 3.88 1.27 10.99
C VAL A 35 4.46 2.67 10.69
N THR A 36 5.58 3.02 11.30
CA THR A 36 6.27 4.28 11.03
C THR A 36 6.70 4.37 9.57
N LEU A 37 7.33 3.32 9.05
CA LEU A 37 7.77 3.27 7.65
C LEU A 37 6.59 3.38 6.67
N VAL A 38 5.51 2.65 6.91
CA VAL A 38 4.29 2.72 6.09
C VAL A 38 3.71 4.14 6.06
N ALA A 39 3.67 4.81 7.21
CA ALA A 39 3.22 6.21 7.28
C ALA A 39 4.16 7.18 6.54
N GLU A 40 5.47 6.99 6.63
CA GLU A 40 6.45 7.80 5.88
C GLU A 40 6.31 7.59 4.38
N MET A 41 6.16 6.34 3.91
CA MET A 41 5.93 6.01 2.51
C MET A 41 4.60 6.61 2.01
N THR A 42 3.55 6.57 2.83
CA THR A 42 2.27 7.22 2.52
C THR A 42 2.43 8.73 2.35
N ARG A 43 3.20 9.39 3.23
CA ARG A 43 3.50 10.81 3.13
C ARG A 43 4.32 11.16 1.88
N GLN A 44 5.14 10.23 1.40
CA GLN A 44 5.93 10.38 0.16
C GLN A 44 5.14 10.08 -1.11
N GLY A 45 3.87 9.63 -0.99
CA GLY A 45 2.99 9.36 -2.12
C GLY A 45 2.96 7.89 -2.58
N PHE A 46 3.71 6.99 -1.94
CA PHE A 46 3.69 5.56 -2.32
C PHE A 46 2.37 4.87 -1.97
N GLY A 47 1.71 5.26 -0.84
CA GLY A 47 0.41 4.74 -0.41
C GLY A 47 0.33 3.21 -0.39
N PRO A 48 1.21 2.48 0.36
CA PRO A 48 1.43 1.06 0.13
C PRO A 48 0.19 0.19 0.37
N TYR A 49 -0.63 0.49 1.35
CA TYR A 49 -1.76 -0.36 1.75
C TYR A 49 -3.12 0.30 1.52
N PHE A 50 -3.27 1.53 1.92
CA PHE A 50 -4.48 2.34 1.72
C PHE A 50 -4.08 3.80 1.53
N GLY A 51 -4.94 4.53 0.84
CA GLY A 51 -4.73 5.95 0.64
C GLY A 51 -5.34 6.79 1.75
N ILE A 52 -4.80 7.99 1.94
CA ILE A 52 -5.30 8.98 2.88
C ILE A 52 -5.21 10.37 2.25
N TYR A 53 -6.24 11.16 2.43
CA TYR A 53 -6.27 12.55 1.96
C TYR A 53 -7.14 13.40 2.89
N ILE A 54 -7.06 14.71 2.75
CA ILE A 54 -7.93 15.65 3.44
C ILE A 54 -8.89 16.21 2.40
N GLY A 55 -10.18 16.09 2.65
CA GLY A 55 -11.23 16.56 1.77
C GLY A 55 -12.50 16.95 2.52
N PRO A 56 -13.48 17.54 1.82
CA PRO A 56 -14.77 17.85 2.42
C PRO A 56 -15.42 16.62 3.05
N ASP A 57 -16.10 16.81 4.16
CA ASP A 57 -17.00 15.81 4.74
C ASP A 57 -18.22 15.67 3.81
N ASP A 58 -18.47 14.45 3.31
CA ASP A 58 -19.55 14.17 2.36
C ASP A 58 -20.95 14.51 2.92
N MET A 59 -21.10 14.52 4.27
CA MET A 59 -22.37 14.87 4.93
C MET A 59 -22.37 16.32 5.46
N ASN A 60 -21.24 17.01 5.43
CA ASN A 60 -21.13 18.42 5.84
C ASN A 60 -19.99 19.13 5.08
N SER A 61 -20.28 19.58 3.88
CA SER A 61 -19.31 20.21 2.98
C SER A 61 -18.62 21.48 3.51
N SER A 62 -19.07 22.03 4.65
CA SER A 62 -18.40 23.16 5.31
C SER A 62 -17.20 22.73 6.17
N MET A 63 -17.01 21.44 6.38
CA MET A 63 -15.94 20.86 7.17
C MET A 63 -15.04 19.98 6.30
N ASN A 64 -13.76 19.94 6.62
CA ASN A 64 -12.83 18.98 6.05
C ASN A 64 -12.58 17.84 7.04
N LEU A 65 -12.46 16.62 6.51
CA LEU A 65 -12.08 15.43 7.26
C LEU A 65 -10.85 14.78 6.65
N VAL A 66 -10.13 14.05 7.47
CA VAL A 66 -9.22 13.03 6.98
C VAL A 66 -10.07 11.89 6.41
N GLN A 67 -9.82 11.55 5.16
CA GLN A 67 -10.51 10.50 4.41
C GLN A 67 -9.54 9.36 4.14
N THR A 68 -9.97 8.12 4.33
CA THR A 68 -9.21 6.95 3.90
C THR A 68 -9.91 6.24 2.75
N TYR A 69 -9.15 5.59 1.89
CA TYR A 69 -9.69 4.77 0.81
C TYR A 69 -8.81 3.54 0.58
N GLN A 70 -9.44 2.44 0.17
CA GLN A 70 -8.76 1.19 -0.12
C GLN A 70 -7.70 1.36 -1.22
N GLY A 71 -6.61 0.59 -1.13
CA GLY A 71 -5.50 0.66 -2.07
C GLY A 71 -4.60 -0.55 -1.98
N GLY A 72 -3.36 -0.39 -2.41
CA GLY A 72 -2.32 -1.40 -2.27
C GLY A 72 -2.28 -2.47 -3.36
N LEU A 73 -3.22 -2.49 -4.32
CA LEU A 73 -3.26 -3.46 -5.41
C LEU A 73 -2.45 -2.94 -6.62
N GLY A 74 -1.51 -3.72 -7.12
CA GLY A 74 -0.74 -3.38 -8.31
C GLY A 74 -1.52 -3.55 -9.61
N LEU A 75 -2.43 -4.54 -9.69
CA LEU A 75 -3.32 -4.73 -10.85
C LEU A 75 -4.53 -3.79 -10.88
N GLY A 76 -4.68 -2.92 -9.89
CA GLY A 76 -5.71 -1.87 -9.87
C GLY A 76 -7.15 -2.33 -9.64
N ASP A 77 -7.45 -3.62 -9.72
CA ASP A 77 -8.77 -4.19 -9.48
C ASP A 77 -8.68 -5.53 -8.76
N ARG A 78 -9.50 -5.68 -7.69
CA ARG A 78 -9.60 -6.93 -6.94
C ARG A 78 -9.95 -8.14 -7.79
N ASP A 79 -10.74 -7.93 -8.84
CA ASP A 79 -11.24 -9.01 -9.69
C ASP A 79 -10.10 -9.78 -10.38
N TYR A 80 -9.00 -9.12 -10.75
CA TYR A 80 -7.84 -9.78 -11.33
C TYR A 80 -7.15 -10.77 -10.38
N TYR A 81 -7.26 -10.56 -9.07
CA TYR A 81 -6.72 -11.47 -8.06
C TYR A 81 -7.65 -12.64 -7.76
N LEU A 82 -8.97 -12.47 -7.88
CA LEU A 82 -9.97 -13.39 -7.33
C LEU A 82 -10.70 -14.21 -8.39
N LYS A 83 -10.83 -13.72 -9.63
CA LYS A 83 -11.53 -14.45 -10.68
C LYS A 83 -10.69 -15.59 -11.20
N GLU A 84 -11.39 -16.73 -11.48
CA GLU A 84 -10.77 -17.98 -11.94
C GLU A 84 -10.87 -18.19 -13.46
N ASP A 85 -11.31 -17.19 -14.22
CA ASP A 85 -11.30 -17.22 -15.68
C ASP A 85 -9.85 -17.17 -16.23
N GLU A 86 -9.67 -17.71 -17.44
CA GLU A 86 -8.34 -17.84 -18.05
C GLU A 86 -7.64 -16.49 -18.26
N HIS A 87 -8.40 -15.44 -18.57
CA HIS A 87 -7.85 -14.09 -18.75
C HIS A 87 -7.27 -13.54 -17.44
N SER A 88 -8.00 -13.67 -16.33
CA SER A 88 -7.53 -13.21 -15.01
C SER A 88 -6.30 -14.01 -14.54
N LYS A 89 -6.28 -15.33 -14.81
CA LYS A 89 -5.12 -16.19 -14.52
C LYS A 89 -3.89 -15.77 -15.31
N GLU A 90 -4.05 -15.50 -16.60
CA GLU A 90 -2.96 -15.05 -17.47
C GLU A 90 -2.39 -13.71 -16.98
N ILE A 91 -3.26 -12.76 -16.60
CA ILE A 91 -2.85 -11.47 -16.04
C ILE A 91 -2.03 -11.69 -14.76
N ARG A 92 -2.51 -12.51 -13.81
CA ARG A 92 -1.75 -12.80 -12.57
C ARG A 92 -0.38 -13.40 -12.86
N THR A 93 -0.31 -14.35 -13.79
CA THR A 93 0.95 -14.98 -14.18
C THR A 93 1.94 -13.96 -14.75
N LYS A 94 1.51 -13.14 -15.70
CA LYS A 94 2.35 -12.10 -16.30
C LYS A 94 2.76 -11.04 -15.29
N TYR A 95 1.86 -10.68 -14.38
CA TYR A 95 2.16 -9.73 -13.32
C TYR A 95 3.23 -10.27 -12.36
N GLN A 96 3.12 -11.53 -11.95
CA GLN A 96 4.13 -12.16 -11.10
C GLN A 96 5.48 -12.26 -11.81
N GLU A 97 5.51 -12.63 -13.10
CA GLU A 97 6.72 -12.63 -13.92
C GLU A 97 7.34 -11.23 -14.04
N HIS A 98 6.50 -10.21 -14.19
CA HIS A 98 6.93 -8.81 -14.21
C HIS A 98 7.57 -8.41 -12.88
N ILE A 99 6.94 -8.73 -11.73
CA ILE A 99 7.51 -8.45 -10.41
C ILE A 99 8.89 -9.11 -10.27
N VAL A 100 9.03 -10.38 -10.63
CA VAL A 100 10.34 -11.07 -10.61
C VAL A 100 11.37 -10.30 -11.42
N LYS A 101 11.03 -9.95 -12.67
CA LYS A 101 11.93 -9.23 -13.56
C LYS A 101 12.37 -7.88 -13.00
N MET A 102 11.47 -7.15 -12.38
CA MET A 102 11.77 -5.85 -11.80
C MET A 102 12.67 -5.97 -10.56
N PHE A 103 12.47 -6.97 -9.71
CA PHE A 103 13.38 -7.26 -8.61
C PHE A 103 14.79 -7.63 -9.11
N GLU A 104 14.91 -8.45 -10.16
CA GLU A 104 16.19 -8.79 -10.79
C GLU A 104 16.90 -7.53 -11.32
N LEU A 105 16.17 -6.64 -12.00
CA LEU A 105 16.71 -5.37 -12.49
C LEU A 105 17.14 -4.44 -11.35
N ALA A 106 16.50 -4.54 -10.18
CA ALA A 106 16.89 -3.81 -8.98
C ALA A 106 18.06 -4.47 -8.21
N GLY A 107 18.56 -5.61 -8.68
CA GLY A 107 19.76 -6.27 -8.16
C GLY A 107 19.52 -7.48 -7.25
N TRP A 108 18.28 -8.01 -7.17
CA TRP A 108 18.00 -9.25 -6.43
C TRP A 108 18.45 -10.48 -7.23
N GLU A 109 18.93 -11.50 -6.53
CA GLU A 109 19.15 -12.82 -7.11
C GLU A 109 17.82 -13.45 -7.53
N GLU A 110 17.81 -14.25 -8.61
CA GLU A 110 16.60 -14.85 -9.18
C GLU A 110 15.73 -15.56 -8.13
N LYS A 111 16.35 -16.35 -7.26
CA LYS A 111 15.63 -17.08 -6.19
C LYS A 111 14.95 -16.14 -5.21
N GLU A 112 15.62 -15.06 -4.82
CA GLU A 112 15.08 -14.04 -3.91
C GLU A 112 13.96 -13.25 -4.59
N ALA A 113 14.15 -12.87 -5.85
CA ALA A 113 13.14 -12.17 -6.65
C ALA A 113 11.86 -12.99 -6.82
N ARG A 114 11.96 -14.32 -7.04
CA ARG A 114 10.81 -15.21 -7.11
C ARG A 114 10.07 -15.33 -5.78
N GLN A 115 10.80 -15.40 -4.67
CA GLN A 115 10.18 -15.42 -3.34
C GLN A 115 9.48 -14.08 -3.06
N ALA A 116 10.14 -12.96 -3.32
CA ALA A 116 9.57 -11.62 -3.15
C ALA A 116 8.29 -11.45 -3.99
N ALA A 117 8.28 -11.91 -5.24
CA ALA A 117 7.09 -11.86 -6.08
C ALA A 117 5.93 -12.72 -5.52
N ALA A 118 6.23 -13.88 -4.95
CA ALA A 118 5.22 -14.71 -4.29
C ALA A 118 4.65 -14.02 -3.04
N ASP A 119 5.49 -13.38 -2.24
CA ASP A 119 5.09 -12.64 -1.05
C ASP A 119 4.24 -11.41 -1.40
N VAL A 120 4.61 -10.67 -2.44
CA VAL A 120 3.81 -9.55 -2.97
C VAL A 120 2.43 -10.03 -3.40
N MET A 121 2.36 -11.09 -4.21
CA MET A 121 1.10 -11.65 -4.69
C MET A 121 0.22 -12.13 -3.52
N ALA A 122 0.80 -12.75 -2.51
CA ALA A 122 0.07 -13.21 -1.33
C ALA A 122 -0.54 -12.04 -0.54
N ILE A 123 0.20 -10.96 -0.32
CA ILE A 123 -0.29 -9.76 0.37
C ILE A 123 -1.37 -9.06 -0.46
N GLU A 124 -1.13 -8.84 -1.75
CA GLU A 124 -2.10 -8.17 -2.63
C GLU A 124 -3.39 -8.98 -2.79
N THR A 125 -3.32 -10.31 -2.81
CA THR A 125 -4.52 -11.19 -2.83
C THR A 125 -5.35 -10.99 -1.56
N ARG A 126 -4.74 -10.96 -0.38
CA ARG A 126 -5.44 -10.68 0.89
C ARG A 126 -6.09 -9.30 0.89
N LEU A 127 -5.40 -8.29 0.37
CA LEU A 127 -5.97 -6.94 0.21
C LEU A 127 -7.16 -6.95 -0.77
N ALA A 128 -7.06 -7.70 -1.87
CA ALA A 128 -8.12 -7.85 -2.85
C ALA A 128 -9.35 -8.57 -2.28
N GLU A 129 -9.17 -9.59 -1.45
CA GLU A 129 -10.26 -10.29 -0.76
C GLU A 129 -11.06 -9.35 0.14
N ALA A 130 -10.36 -8.46 0.87
CA ALA A 130 -10.99 -7.49 1.77
C ALA A 130 -11.56 -6.27 1.04
N ALA A 131 -11.09 -5.96 -0.17
CA ALA A 131 -11.46 -4.76 -0.91
C ALA A 131 -12.93 -4.75 -1.32
N TYR A 132 -13.54 -3.58 -1.33
CA TYR A 132 -14.89 -3.37 -1.85
C TYR A 132 -14.91 -3.49 -3.37
N GLU A 133 -15.98 -4.09 -3.89
CA GLU A 133 -16.26 -4.14 -5.33
C GLU A 133 -16.54 -2.75 -5.90
N LYS A 134 -16.27 -2.56 -7.20
CA LYS A 134 -16.49 -1.29 -7.90
C LYS A 134 -17.89 -0.69 -7.71
N VAL A 135 -18.91 -1.53 -7.65
CA VAL A 135 -20.30 -1.07 -7.44
C VAL A 135 -20.44 -0.47 -6.04
N LYS A 136 -19.92 -1.16 -5.02
CA LYS A 136 -19.96 -0.70 -3.62
C LYS A 136 -19.10 0.56 -3.42
N MET A 137 -17.99 0.70 -4.14
CA MET A 137 -17.15 1.91 -4.12
C MET A 137 -17.85 3.16 -4.65
N ARG A 138 -18.91 3.01 -5.45
CA ARG A 138 -19.70 4.13 -5.98
C ARG A 138 -20.87 4.55 -5.08
N ASP A 139 -21.16 3.78 -4.04
CA ASP A 139 -22.21 4.09 -3.08
C ASP A 139 -21.66 5.00 -1.97
N PRO A 140 -22.06 6.28 -1.91
CA PRO A 140 -21.57 7.22 -0.88
C PRO A 140 -21.88 6.75 0.53
N HIS A 141 -23.02 6.09 0.76
CA HIS A 141 -23.40 5.59 2.08
C HIS A 141 -22.55 4.40 2.51
N ALA A 142 -22.19 3.52 1.57
CA ALA A 142 -21.33 2.37 1.84
C ALA A 142 -19.86 2.77 2.13
N ASN A 143 -19.48 4.00 1.80
CA ASN A 143 -18.12 4.53 1.96
C ASN A 143 -18.04 5.65 3.01
N TYR A 144 -19.09 5.87 3.79
CA TYR A 144 -19.11 6.88 4.83
C TYR A 144 -19.20 6.25 6.22
N HIS A 145 -18.08 6.23 6.93
CA HIS A 145 -17.94 5.70 8.29
C HIS A 145 -17.17 6.73 9.12
N LYS A 146 -17.83 7.89 9.35
CA LYS A 146 -17.26 8.92 10.20
C LYS A 146 -17.18 8.42 11.63
N MET A 147 -16.01 8.55 12.22
CA MET A 147 -15.74 8.14 13.61
C MET A 147 -14.68 9.00 14.25
N SER A 148 -14.62 8.99 15.55
CA SER A 148 -13.51 9.55 16.31
C SER A 148 -12.25 8.69 16.20
N VAL A 149 -11.08 9.29 16.41
CA VAL A 149 -9.81 8.54 16.47
C VAL A 149 -9.84 7.52 17.61
N GLU A 150 -10.53 7.79 18.71
CA GLU A 150 -10.66 6.85 19.82
C GLU A 150 -11.54 5.63 19.47
N GLU A 151 -12.57 5.80 18.65
CA GLU A 151 -13.36 4.69 18.10
C GLU A 151 -12.53 3.88 17.10
N LEU A 152 -11.75 4.55 16.21
CA LEU A 152 -10.84 3.88 15.28
C LEU A 152 -9.84 2.98 16.01
N LYS A 153 -9.21 3.47 17.08
CA LYS A 153 -8.27 2.69 17.91
C LYS A 153 -8.92 1.44 18.50
N LYS A 154 -10.18 1.53 18.89
CA LYS A 154 -10.93 0.39 19.42
C LYS A 154 -11.34 -0.60 18.34
N GLU A 155 -11.74 -0.11 17.18
CA GLU A 155 -12.20 -0.94 16.07
C GLU A 155 -11.04 -1.64 15.35
N ILE A 156 -9.91 -0.96 15.22
CA ILE A 156 -8.71 -1.47 14.54
C ILE A 156 -7.48 -1.28 15.45
N PRO A 157 -7.35 -2.05 16.53
CA PRO A 157 -6.26 -1.90 17.50
C PRO A 157 -4.90 -2.39 16.99
N GLY A 158 -4.88 -3.09 15.84
CA GLY A 158 -3.65 -3.67 15.26
C GLY A 158 -2.74 -2.65 14.58
N ILE A 159 -3.10 -1.37 14.51
CA ILE A 159 -2.28 -0.28 13.99
C ILE A 159 -2.06 0.74 15.10
N ASP A 160 -0.80 1.15 15.32
CA ASP A 160 -0.49 2.27 16.22
C ASP A 160 -0.86 3.59 15.51
N TRP A 161 -2.13 3.97 15.65
CA TRP A 161 -2.69 5.15 15.00
C TRP A 161 -2.06 6.46 15.48
N GLU A 162 -1.56 6.52 16.70
CA GLU A 162 -0.86 7.71 17.20
C GLU A 162 0.45 7.91 16.45
N VAL A 163 1.24 6.85 16.32
CA VAL A 163 2.47 6.85 15.54
C VAL A 163 2.18 7.14 14.07
N TYR A 164 1.14 6.49 13.51
CA TYR A 164 0.76 6.65 12.11
C TYR A 164 0.39 8.11 11.79
N PHE A 165 -0.55 8.70 12.53
CA PHE A 165 -0.98 10.08 12.30
C PHE A 165 0.12 11.11 12.65
N ALA A 166 0.90 10.87 13.71
CA ALA A 166 2.04 11.74 14.03
C ALA A 166 3.06 11.79 12.89
N THR A 167 3.38 10.63 12.30
CA THR A 167 4.33 10.53 11.18
C THR A 167 3.81 11.21 9.90
N LEU A 168 2.50 11.18 9.68
CA LEU A 168 1.86 11.91 8.58
C LEU A 168 1.77 13.43 8.80
N GLY A 169 2.05 13.92 10.02
CA GLY A 169 1.85 15.34 10.38
C GLY A 169 0.39 15.68 10.70
N LEU A 170 -0.42 14.68 11.03
CA LEU A 170 -1.85 14.80 11.36
C LEU A 170 -2.11 14.73 12.87
N GLN A 171 -1.18 15.23 13.68
CA GLN A 171 -1.36 15.29 15.14
C GLN A 171 -2.56 16.17 15.49
N GLY A 172 -3.39 15.68 16.40
CA GLY A 172 -4.53 16.43 16.92
C GLY A 172 -5.80 16.35 16.11
N ILE A 173 -5.85 15.51 15.05
CA ILE A 173 -7.14 15.15 14.46
C ILE A 173 -7.99 14.41 15.49
N THR A 174 -9.28 14.70 15.52
CA THR A 174 -10.23 14.08 16.44
C THR A 174 -11.18 13.14 15.75
N GLU A 175 -11.44 13.37 14.46
CA GLU A 175 -12.38 12.62 13.64
C GLU A 175 -11.80 12.33 12.24
N LEU A 176 -12.27 11.27 11.62
CA LEU A 176 -11.97 10.91 10.24
C LEU A 176 -13.15 10.17 9.60
N ASN A 177 -13.14 10.05 8.28
CA ASN A 177 -13.97 9.07 7.57
C ASN A 177 -13.11 7.85 7.22
N LEU A 178 -13.44 6.70 7.78
CA LEU A 178 -12.88 5.40 7.42
C LEU A 178 -13.66 4.84 6.22
N GLY A 179 -13.30 5.23 5.00
CA GLY A 179 -14.09 4.95 3.79
C GLY A 179 -14.44 3.47 3.62
N GLN A 180 -13.48 2.58 3.72
CA GLN A 180 -13.68 1.14 3.64
C GLN A 180 -13.02 0.47 4.84
N PRO A 181 -13.77 0.11 5.90
CA PRO A 181 -13.23 -0.48 7.12
C PRO A 181 -12.52 -1.83 6.91
N GLU A 182 -13.11 -2.74 6.12
CA GLU A 182 -12.59 -4.10 5.98
C GLU A 182 -11.17 -4.18 5.38
N PRO A 183 -10.83 -3.44 4.30
CA PRO A 183 -9.44 -3.35 3.83
C PRO A 183 -8.46 -2.89 4.90
N VAL A 184 -8.80 -1.87 5.70
CA VAL A 184 -7.90 -1.35 6.75
C VAL A 184 -7.75 -2.36 7.91
N LYS A 185 -8.81 -3.09 8.25
CA LYS A 185 -8.72 -4.22 9.20
C LYS A 185 -7.79 -5.32 8.68
N GLU A 186 -7.84 -5.61 7.38
CA GLU A 186 -6.93 -6.59 6.79
C GLU A 186 -5.47 -6.10 6.81
N VAL A 187 -5.23 -4.81 6.56
CA VAL A 187 -3.90 -4.21 6.73
C VAL A 187 -3.38 -4.41 8.15
N ALA A 188 -4.21 -4.19 9.17
CA ALA A 188 -3.84 -4.46 10.56
C ALA A 188 -3.44 -5.93 10.77
N ARG A 189 -4.19 -6.88 10.17
CA ARG A 189 -3.85 -8.32 10.23
C ARG A 189 -2.54 -8.62 9.50
N ILE A 190 -2.29 -8.02 8.34
CA ILE A 190 -1.04 -8.18 7.59
C ILE A 190 0.14 -7.70 8.44
N LEU A 191 0.06 -6.50 9.00
CA LEU A 191 1.12 -5.89 9.79
C LEU A 191 1.49 -6.71 11.03
N ASN A 192 0.53 -7.45 11.61
CA ASN A 192 0.75 -8.20 12.85
C ASN A 192 0.99 -9.72 12.65
N ASN A 193 0.53 -10.30 11.54
CA ASN A 193 0.50 -11.76 11.37
C ASN A 193 1.22 -12.24 10.10
N THR A 194 1.85 -11.34 9.34
CA THR A 194 2.63 -11.70 8.16
C THR A 194 4.12 -11.61 8.49
N ASP A 195 4.92 -12.50 7.94
CA ASP A 195 6.36 -12.48 8.09
C ASP A 195 6.95 -11.11 7.70
N LEU A 196 7.91 -10.63 8.47
CA LEU A 196 8.50 -9.31 8.27
C LEU A 196 9.17 -9.18 6.89
N LYS A 197 9.81 -10.27 6.41
CA LYS A 197 10.44 -10.26 5.08
C LYS A 197 9.42 -10.14 3.97
N ALA A 198 8.28 -10.80 4.11
CA ALA A 198 7.20 -10.68 3.13
C ALA A 198 6.63 -9.25 3.10
N GLN A 199 6.46 -8.61 4.26
CA GLN A 199 6.05 -7.20 4.33
C GLN A 199 7.10 -6.27 3.71
N GLN A 200 8.40 -6.51 3.98
CA GLN A 200 9.49 -5.76 3.36
C GLN A 200 9.46 -5.91 1.84
N ALA A 201 9.35 -7.13 1.31
CA ALA A 201 9.27 -7.39 -0.13
C ALA A 201 8.09 -6.64 -0.79
N TYR A 202 6.93 -6.60 -0.12
CA TYR A 202 5.79 -5.85 -0.61
C TYR A 202 6.05 -4.33 -0.65
N LEU A 203 6.68 -3.76 0.38
CA LEU A 203 7.02 -2.33 0.40
C LEU A 203 8.13 -2.00 -0.62
N GLU A 204 9.13 -2.87 -0.77
CA GLU A 204 10.17 -2.75 -1.80
C GLU A 204 9.56 -2.75 -3.20
N TRP A 205 8.59 -3.64 -3.44
CA TRP A 205 7.83 -3.66 -4.69
C TRP A 205 7.15 -2.31 -4.97
N LYS A 206 6.48 -1.71 -3.99
CA LYS A 206 5.83 -0.39 -4.17
C LYS A 206 6.82 0.70 -4.56
N VAL A 207 8.06 0.64 -4.09
CA VAL A 207 9.11 1.59 -4.45
C VAL A 207 9.64 1.31 -5.86
N ILE A 208 9.90 0.04 -6.19
CA ILE A 208 10.42 -0.38 -7.49
C ILE A 208 9.40 -0.06 -8.60
N ASP A 209 8.14 -0.42 -8.41
CA ASP A 209 7.04 -0.18 -9.35
C ASP A 209 6.81 1.32 -9.62
N ALA A 210 6.91 2.15 -8.58
CA ALA A 210 6.76 3.61 -8.71
C ALA A 210 7.96 4.29 -9.39
N ALA A 211 9.10 3.62 -9.47
CA ALA A 211 10.34 4.14 -10.07
C ALA A 211 10.55 3.65 -11.52
N ALA A 212 9.73 2.73 -12.01
CA ALA A 212 9.85 2.08 -13.31
C ALA A 212 9.42 2.95 -14.52
#